data_d0ef5774d89ab8ab8548f3702c8eff2a
#
_entry.id   d0ef5774d89ab8ab8548f3702c8eff2a
#
_cell.length_a   1.000
_cell.length_b   1.000
_cell.length_c   1.000
_cell.angle_alpha   90.00
_cell.angle_beta   90.00
_cell.angle_gamma   90.00
#
_symmetry.space_group_name_H-M   'P 1'
#
loop_
_entity.id
_entity.type
_entity.pdbx_description
1 polymer ?
#
loop_
_entity_poly.entity_id
_entity_poly.type
_entity_poly.pdbx_seq_one_letter_code
_entity_poly.pdbx_strand_id
1 'polypeptide(L)'
;MQDGFVKVCAVTPEVRVADVRFNVDACVEAVNEACTGEGAMVVVLPELALTAYTCEDLFWQDALLDAVERGLADFAARTSDLDALLLVGLPVRVNAKLYNCCAVLSAGTILGVVPKRYLPTYNEFYEGRHFVAGTTDVVGIDLAGQLDVPFGMRQLFACEELSELVVAVEICEDLWVPE
;
A
#
# COMPACT_ATOMS: atom_id res chain seq x y z
N MET A 1 -21.14 8.36 6.97
CA MET A 1 -21.29 7.32 8.02
C MET A 1 -22.77 7.20 8.37
N GLN A 2 -23.32 6.01 8.41
CA GLN A 2 -24.73 5.82 8.73
C GLN A 2 -24.82 4.84 9.90
N ASP A 3 -25.50 5.24 10.98
CA ASP A 3 -25.76 4.42 12.18
C ASP A 3 -24.51 3.86 12.90
N GLY A 4 -23.36 4.54 12.83
CA GLY A 4 -22.10 4.08 13.45
C GLY A 4 -21.36 2.97 12.70
N PHE A 5 -21.81 2.60 11.48
CA PHE A 5 -21.13 1.62 10.64
C PHE A 5 -20.20 2.29 9.63
N VAL A 6 -19.05 1.67 9.42
CA VAL A 6 -18.06 2.03 8.40
C VAL A 6 -18.08 0.97 7.32
N LYS A 7 -18.29 1.36 6.06
CA LYS A 7 -18.18 0.44 4.93
C LYS A 7 -16.72 0.28 4.53
N VAL A 8 -16.25 -0.96 4.49
CA VAL A 8 -14.91 -1.35 4.06
C VAL A 8 -15.04 -2.18 2.78
N CYS A 9 -14.21 -1.90 1.78
CA CYS A 9 -14.12 -2.69 0.56
C CYS A 9 -12.71 -3.26 0.38
N ALA A 10 -12.62 -4.57 0.13
CA ALA A 10 -11.44 -5.19 -0.46
C ALA A 10 -11.68 -5.27 -1.97
N VAL A 11 -10.84 -4.63 -2.76
CA VAL A 11 -10.95 -4.59 -4.22
C VAL A 11 -9.82 -5.36 -4.87
N THR A 12 -10.11 -6.07 -5.96
CA THR A 12 -9.13 -6.90 -6.67
C THR A 12 -9.14 -6.53 -8.16
N PRO A 13 -8.43 -5.47 -8.56
CA PRO A 13 -8.34 -5.05 -9.96
C PRO A 13 -7.54 -6.06 -10.79
N GLU A 14 -7.73 -6.04 -12.11
CA GLU A 14 -6.80 -6.71 -13.02
C GLU A 14 -5.42 -6.06 -12.89
N VAL A 15 -4.36 -6.88 -12.79
CA VAL A 15 -2.98 -6.41 -12.74
C VAL A 15 -2.13 -7.09 -13.80
N ARG A 16 -1.08 -6.38 -14.27
CA ARG A 16 -0.08 -6.88 -15.21
C ARG A 16 1.31 -6.80 -14.58
N VAL A 17 2.06 -7.87 -14.75
CA VAL A 17 3.42 -7.95 -14.19
C VAL A 17 4.28 -6.81 -14.70
N ALA A 18 4.82 -6.00 -13.79
CA ALA A 18 5.68 -4.85 -14.02
C ALA A 18 5.10 -3.71 -14.90
N ASP A 19 3.81 -3.78 -15.27
CA ASP A 19 3.13 -2.68 -15.98
C ASP A 19 2.47 -1.73 -14.98
N VAL A 20 3.31 -0.92 -14.32
CA VAL A 20 2.87 -0.01 -13.24
C VAL A 20 1.78 0.95 -13.73
N ARG A 21 1.88 1.46 -14.97
CA ARG A 21 0.89 2.40 -15.50
C ARG A 21 -0.49 1.76 -15.59
N PHE A 22 -0.57 0.56 -16.19
CA PHE A 22 -1.82 -0.19 -16.28
C PHE A 22 -2.39 -0.49 -14.89
N ASN A 23 -1.52 -0.94 -13.97
CA ASN A 23 -1.93 -1.30 -12.62
C ASN A 23 -2.47 -0.10 -11.83
N VAL A 24 -1.83 1.07 -11.96
CA VAL A 24 -2.32 2.32 -11.34
C VAL A 24 -3.69 2.70 -11.91
N ASP A 25 -3.88 2.65 -13.24
CA ASP A 25 -5.15 2.96 -13.88
C ASP A 25 -6.27 2.04 -13.35
N ALA A 26 -6.02 0.73 -13.30
CA ALA A 26 -6.97 -0.25 -12.79
C ALA A 26 -7.26 -0.07 -11.27
N CYS A 27 -6.23 0.22 -10.48
CA CYS A 27 -6.40 0.48 -9.05
C CYS A 27 -7.23 1.75 -8.80
N VAL A 28 -6.97 2.83 -9.52
CA VAL A 28 -7.75 4.08 -9.42
C VAL A 28 -9.21 3.87 -9.79
N GLU A 29 -9.49 3.12 -10.87
CA GLU A 29 -10.85 2.80 -11.29
C GLU A 29 -11.60 2.02 -10.19
N ALA A 30 -10.98 0.94 -9.68
CA ALA A 30 -11.57 0.10 -8.63
C ALA A 30 -11.83 0.87 -7.32
N VAL A 31 -10.89 1.74 -6.92
CA VAL A 31 -11.04 2.57 -5.71
C VAL A 31 -12.15 3.61 -5.90
N ASN A 32 -12.22 4.26 -7.06
CA ASN A 32 -13.31 5.22 -7.35
C ASN A 32 -14.68 4.53 -7.32
N GLU A 33 -14.81 3.34 -7.90
CA GLU A 33 -16.06 2.56 -7.86
C GLU A 33 -16.43 2.21 -6.41
N ALA A 34 -15.46 1.73 -5.62
CA ALA A 34 -15.70 1.40 -4.21
C ALA A 34 -16.14 2.63 -3.39
N CYS A 35 -15.50 3.78 -3.58
CA CYS A 35 -15.80 5.00 -2.81
C CYS A 35 -17.10 5.66 -3.29
N THR A 36 -17.25 5.92 -4.59
CA THR A 36 -18.39 6.68 -5.12
C THR A 36 -19.62 5.82 -5.37
N GLY A 37 -19.43 4.58 -5.85
CA GLY A 37 -20.54 3.65 -6.13
C GLY A 37 -21.05 2.96 -4.86
N GLU A 38 -20.14 2.44 -4.05
CA GLU A 38 -20.47 1.66 -2.87
C GLU A 38 -20.44 2.47 -1.56
N GLY A 39 -19.84 3.66 -1.54
CA GLY A 39 -19.67 4.50 -0.35
C GLY A 39 -18.69 3.92 0.67
N ALA A 40 -17.62 3.27 0.19
CA ALA A 40 -16.57 2.76 1.06
C ALA A 40 -15.76 3.90 1.68
N MET A 41 -15.47 3.79 2.96
CA MET A 41 -14.61 4.71 3.71
C MET A 41 -13.20 4.15 3.94
N VAL A 42 -13.04 2.83 3.81
CA VAL A 42 -11.74 2.16 3.82
C VAL A 42 -11.68 1.22 2.63
N VAL A 43 -10.67 1.36 1.78
CA VAL A 43 -10.48 0.51 0.60
C VAL A 43 -9.11 -0.15 0.66
N VAL A 44 -9.10 -1.47 0.54
CA VAL A 44 -7.88 -2.27 0.59
C VAL A 44 -7.61 -2.86 -0.79
N LEU A 45 -6.46 -2.55 -1.36
CA LEU A 45 -5.91 -3.13 -2.58
C LEU A 45 -4.99 -4.32 -2.26
N PRO A 46 -4.73 -5.22 -3.23
CA PRO A 46 -3.85 -6.36 -3.03
C PRO A 46 -2.41 -6.00 -2.67
N GLU A 47 -1.72 -6.95 -2.04
CA GLU A 47 -0.26 -6.93 -1.87
C GLU A 47 0.43 -6.71 -3.22
N LEU A 48 1.40 -5.78 -3.28
CA LEU A 48 2.16 -5.42 -4.49
C LEU A 48 1.27 -5.06 -5.70
N ALA A 49 0.10 -4.45 -5.46
CA ALA A 49 -0.88 -4.12 -6.50
C ALA A 49 -0.30 -3.28 -7.64
N LEU A 50 0.65 -2.36 -7.34
CA LEU A 50 1.22 -1.48 -8.38
C LEU A 50 2.19 -2.20 -9.33
N THR A 51 2.70 -3.40 -8.97
CA THR A 51 3.66 -4.15 -9.80
C THR A 51 3.17 -5.51 -10.25
N ALA A 52 2.15 -6.05 -9.61
CA ALA A 52 1.84 -7.45 -9.43
C ALA A 52 2.90 -8.17 -8.57
N TYR A 53 2.51 -9.34 -8.01
CA TYR A 53 3.35 -10.10 -7.07
C TYR A 53 4.53 -10.81 -7.74
N THR A 54 4.36 -11.28 -8.98
CA THR A 54 5.27 -12.19 -9.68
C THR A 54 6.31 -11.48 -10.56
N CYS A 55 6.80 -10.31 -10.14
CA CYS A 55 7.85 -9.57 -10.87
C CYS A 55 9.22 -10.23 -10.81
N GLU A 56 9.47 -11.08 -9.82
CA GLU A 56 10.74 -11.78 -9.63
C GLU A 56 11.96 -10.84 -9.71
N ASP A 57 12.97 -11.16 -10.53
CA ASP A 57 14.19 -10.35 -10.64
C ASP A 57 13.98 -8.95 -11.25
N LEU A 58 12.79 -8.64 -11.77
CA LEU A 58 12.43 -7.29 -12.18
C LEU A 58 12.39 -6.32 -11.00
N PHE A 59 12.18 -6.79 -9.77
CA PHE A 59 12.28 -5.97 -8.56
C PHE A 59 13.66 -5.34 -8.35
N TRP A 60 14.72 -5.84 -9.01
CA TRP A 60 16.06 -5.24 -8.98
C TRP A 60 16.28 -4.14 -10.03
N GLN A 61 15.30 -3.88 -10.89
CA GLN A 61 15.40 -2.89 -11.95
C GLN A 61 15.01 -1.51 -11.43
N ASP A 62 15.94 -0.55 -11.49
CA ASP A 62 15.66 0.84 -11.11
C ASP A 62 14.47 1.40 -11.89
N ALA A 63 14.35 1.07 -13.18
CA ALA A 63 13.24 1.50 -14.03
C ALA A 63 11.87 1.11 -13.48
N LEU A 64 11.73 -0.11 -12.88
CA LEU A 64 10.49 -0.55 -12.24
C LEU A 64 10.23 0.26 -10.97
N LEU A 65 11.23 0.40 -10.10
CA LEU A 65 11.07 1.10 -8.82
C LEU A 65 10.77 2.59 -9.01
N ASP A 66 11.44 3.24 -9.97
CA ASP A 66 11.14 4.63 -10.35
C ASP A 66 9.74 4.77 -10.96
N ALA A 67 9.27 3.77 -11.70
CA ALA A 67 7.89 3.76 -12.20
C ALA A 67 6.88 3.60 -11.08
N VAL A 68 7.17 2.77 -10.07
CA VAL A 68 6.32 2.59 -8.87
C VAL A 68 6.19 3.90 -8.10
N GLU A 69 7.28 4.61 -7.87
CA GLU A 69 7.25 5.89 -7.15
C GLU A 69 6.42 6.94 -7.89
N ARG A 70 6.62 7.08 -9.21
CA ARG A 70 5.77 7.94 -10.05
C ARG A 70 4.32 7.47 -10.08
N GLY A 71 4.08 6.17 -10.10
CA GLY A 71 2.76 5.56 -10.07
C GLY A 71 2.01 5.84 -8.77
N LEU A 72 2.71 5.79 -7.64
CA LEU A 72 2.12 6.16 -6.35
C LEU A 72 1.75 7.65 -6.30
N ALA A 73 2.61 8.53 -6.85
CA ALA A 73 2.30 9.96 -6.95
C ALA A 73 1.06 10.22 -7.82
N ASP A 74 0.95 9.53 -8.97
CA ASP A 74 -0.22 9.61 -9.86
C ASP A 74 -1.48 9.07 -9.17
N PHE A 75 -1.39 7.92 -8.50
CA PHE A 75 -2.49 7.35 -7.71
C PHE A 75 -2.97 8.34 -6.64
N ALA A 76 -2.06 8.90 -5.85
CA ALA A 76 -2.38 9.88 -4.81
C ALA A 76 -3.08 11.12 -5.38
N ALA A 77 -2.58 11.67 -6.49
CA ALA A 77 -3.18 12.83 -7.15
C ALA A 77 -4.60 12.54 -7.66
N ARG A 78 -4.82 11.36 -8.27
CA ARG A 78 -6.11 10.97 -8.88
C ARG A 78 -7.16 10.51 -7.88
N THR A 79 -6.77 10.27 -6.63
CA THR A 79 -7.66 9.88 -5.54
C THR A 79 -7.77 10.97 -4.46
N SER A 80 -7.26 12.18 -4.73
CA SER A 80 -7.21 13.28 -3.76
C SER A 80 -8.58 13.81 -3.33
N ASP A 81 -9.60 13.63 -4.18
CA ASP A 81 -10.96 14.08 -3.91
C ASP A 81 -11.80 13.04 -3.15
N LEU A 82 -11.22 11.86 -2.86
CA LEU A 82 -11.91 10.79 -2.14
C LEU A 82 -11.74 10.95 -0.63
N ASP A 83 -12.85 11.01 0.08
CA ASP A 83 -12.90 10.99 1.54
C ASP A 83 -12.89 9.53 2.05
N ALA A 84 -11.74 8.89 1.90
CA ALA A 84 -11.54 7.49 2.27
C ALA A 84 -10.08 7.21 2.66
N LEU A 85 -9.89 6.18 3.48
CA LEU A 85 -8.57 5.60 3.77
C LEU A 85 -8.26 4.52 2.73
N LEU A 86 -7.19 4.70 1.97
CA LEU A 86 -6.78 3.83 0.87
C LEU A 86 -5.49 3.09 1.25
N LEU A 87 -5.51 1.76 1.14
CA LEU A 87 -4.37 0.89 1.44
C LEU A 87 -3.87 0.28 0.13
N VAL A 88 -2.62 0.60 -0.25
CA VAL A 88 -2.05 0.26 -1.56
C VAL A 88 -0.77 -0.54 -1.40
N GLY A 89 -0.75 -1.76 -1.93
CA GLY A 89 0.44 -2.63 -1.93
C GLY A 89 1.46 -2.24 -3.00
N LEU A 90 2.75 -2.06 -2.62
CA LEU A 90 3.82 -1.68 -3.54
C LEU A 90 5.21 -2.03 -2.97
N PRO A 91 6.24 -2.23 -3.81
CA PRO A 91 7.63 -2.26 -3.35
C PRO A 91 8.14 -0.84 -3.09
N VAL A 92 8.87 -0.64 -1.98
CA VAL A 92 9.50 0.65 -1.64
C VAL A 92 10.97 0.44 -1.35
N ARG A 93 11.83 1.27 -1.97
CA ARG A 93 13.28 1.27 -1.74
C ARG A 93 13.65 2.34 -0.71
N VAL A 94 14.25 1.91 0.40
CA VAL A 94 14.74 2.81 1.45
C VAL A 94 16.19 2.44 1.78
N ASN A 95 17.12 3.40 1.70
CA ASN A 95 18.54 3.19 2.02
C ASN A 95 19.15 1.95 1.34
N ALA A 96 18.95 1.81 0.02
CA ALA A 96 19.41 0.68 -0.80
C ALA A 96 18.83 -0.69 -0.41
N LYS A 97 17.80 -0.74 0.42
CA LYS A 97 17.04 -1.94 0.74
C LYS A 97 15.66 -1.86 0.12
N LEU A 98 15.16 -3.00 -0.36
CA LEU A 98 13.82 -3.10 -0.94
C LEU A 98 12.87 -3.75 0.07
N TYR A 99 11.69 -3.16 0.24
CA TYR A 99 10.65 -3.62 1.15
C TYR A 99 9.35 -3.87 0.38
N ASN A 100 8.64 -4.92 0.76
CA ASN A 100 7.25 -5.12 0.39
C ASN A 100 6.39 -4.32 1.37
N CYS A 101 5.62 -3.37 0.87
CA CYS A 101 4.96 -2.37 1.71
C CYS A 101 3.48 -2.20 1.37
N CYS A 102 2.76 -1.65 2.33
CA CYS A 102 1.48 -1.01 2.14
C CYS A 102 1.62 0.50 2.41
N ALA A 103 1.33 1.32 1.40
CA ALA A 103 1.14 2.75 1.60
C ALA A 103 -0.31 3.01 2.02
N VAL A 104 -0.48 3.84 3.02
CA VAL A 104 -1.79 4.28 3.53
C VAL A 104 -1.98 5.74 3.16
N LEU A 105 -3.04 6.01 2.39
CA LEU A 105 -3.32 7.35 1.87
C LEU A 105 -4.72 7.83 2.27
N SER A 106 -4.88 9.13 2.39
CA SER A 106 -6.18 9.79 2.44
C SER A 106 -6.09 11.16 1.77
N ALA A 107 -7.09 11.52 0.97
CA ALA A 107 -7.16 12.80 0.27
C ALA A 107 -5.84 13.21 -0.42
N GLY A 108 -5.19 12.25 -1.11
CA GLY A 108 -3.93 12.49 -1.83
C GLY A 108 -2.68 12.54 -0.95
N THR A 109 -2.81 12.48 0.38
CA THR A 109 -1.68 12.49 1.32
C THR A 109 -1.30 11.07 1.70
N ILE A 110 0.00 10.73 1.64
CA ILE A 110 0.54 9.48 2.17
C ILE A 110 0.72 9.63 3.67
N LEU A 111 -0.18 9.04 4.45
CA LEU A 111 -0.17 9.11 5.91
C LEU A 111 0.95 8.27 6.53
N GLY A 112 1.36 7.21 5.83
CA GLY A 112 2.45 6.34 6.26
C GLY A 112 2.65 5.16 5.33
N VAL A 113 3.77 4.48 5.50
CA VAL A 113 4.16 3.28 4.76
C VAL A 113 4.53 2.18 5.75
N VAL A 114 3.82 1.06 5.68
CA VAL A 114 4.02 -0.08 6.56
C VAL A 114 4.75 -1.18 5.78
N PRO A 115 6.00 -1.52 6.13
CA PRO A 115 6.73 -2.62 5.51
C PRO A 115 6.35 -3.97 6.13
N LYS A 116 6.25 -5.01 5.30
CA LYS A 116 6.02 -6.39 5.70
C LYS A 116 7.15 -6.92 6.58
N ARG A 117 6.80 -7.61 7.66
CA ARG A 117 7.75 -8.18 8.62
C ARG A 117 8.19 -9.59 8.27
N TYR A 118 7.22 -10.45 8.00
CA TYR A 118 7.46 -11.86 7.74
C TYR A 118 7.42 -12.16 6.26
N LEU A 119 8.57 -12.59 5.72
CA LEU A 119 8.79 -12.80 4.29
C LEU A 119 8.78 -14.31 4.01
N PRO A 120 7.69 -14.87 3.47
CA PRO A 120 7.63 -16.28 3.16
C PRO A 120 8.67 -16.66 2.10
N THR A 121 9.38 -17.78 2.35
CA THR A 121 10.41 -18.34 1.45
C THR A 121 10.24 -19.84 1.28
N TYR A 122 9.01 -20.31 1.32
CA TYR A 122 8.62 -21.72 1.19
C TYR A 122 7.59 -21.88 0.07
N ASN A 123 7.47 -23.09 -0.47
CA ASN A 123 6.63 -23.43 -1.62
C ASN A 123 6.91 -22.50 -2.82
N GLU A 124 5.89 -21.79 -3.31
CA GLU A 124 5.97 -20.81 -4.41
C GLU A 124 6.46 -19.42 -3.99
N PHE A 125 6.73 -19.19 -2.70
CA PHE A 125 7.13 -17.87 -2.19
C PHE A 125 8.65 -17.70 -2.17
N TYR A 126 9.13 -16.55 -2.66
CA TYR A 126 10.56 -16.21 -2.73
C TYR A 126 10.84 -14.81 -2.20
N GLU A 127 10.04 -14.29 -1.28
CA GLU A 127 10.12 -12.89 -0.86
C GLU A 127 11.47 -12.52 -0.26
N GLY A 128 12.07 -13.41 0.54
CA GLY A 128 13.40 -13.19 1.11
C GLY A 128 14.54 -13.06 0.10
N ARG A 129 14.31 -13.40 -1.20
CA ARG A 129 15.25 -13.14 -2.29
C ARG A 129 15.28 -11.65 -2.66
N HIS A 130 14.14 -10.96 -2.58
CA HIS A 130 13.96 -9.62 -3.11
C HIS A 130 13.85 -8.56 -2.01
N PHE A 131 13.14 -8.90 -0.93
CA PHE A 131 12.77 -7.96 0.11
C PHE A 131 13.51 -8.22 1.42
N VAL A 132 13.64 -7.18 2.22
CA VAL A 132 14.09 -7.26 3.60
C VAL A 132 12.92 -7.05 4.55
N ALA A 133 12.98 -7.68 5.72
CA ALA A 133 11.95 -7.57 6.74
C ALA A 133 11.83 -6.12 7.28
N GLY A 134 10.61 -5.67 7.46
CA GLY A 134 10.29 -4.39 8.08
C GLY A 134 10.83 -4.29 9.50
N THR A 135 11.06 -3.07 9.96
CA THR A 135 11.50 -2.76 11.33
C THR A 135 10.38 -2.11 12.12
N THR A 136 10.46 -2.23 13.45
CA THR A 136 9.49 -1.63 14.36
C THR A 136 9.66 -0.11 14.50
N ASP A 137 10.88 0.38 14.24
CA ASP A 137 11.16 1.82 14.31
C ASP A 137 10.48 2.55 13.15
N VAL A 138 9.88 3.68 13.45
CA VAL A 138 9.27 4.57 12.45
C VAL A 138 10.23 5.72 12.17
N VAL A 139 10.56 5.90 10.90
CA VAL A 139 11.45 6.96 10.40
C VAL A 139 10.77 7.73 9.29
N GLY A 140 11.13 9.00 9.09
CA GLY A 140 10.67 9.77 7.94
C GLY A 140 11.45 9.41 6.68
N ILE A 141 10.74 9.27 5.56
CA ILE A 141 11.32 9.09 4.22
C ILE A 141 10.70 10.05 3.23
N ASP A 142 11.42 10.41 2.19
CA ASP A 142 10.84 11.12 1.05
C ASP A 142 10.33 10.09 0.05
N LEU A 143 9.05 10.18 -0.33
CA LEU A 143 8.39 9.21 -1.22
C LEU A 143 7.33 9.89 -2.09
N ALA A 144 7.34 9.58 -3.38
CA ALA A 144 6.34 10.05 -4.34
C ALA A 144 6.12 11.58 -4.33
N GLY A 145 7.21 12.34 -4.09
CA GLY A 145 7.18 13.81 -4.01
C GLY A 145 6.68 14.38 -2.68
N GLN A 146 6.36 13.54 -1.71
CA GLN A 146 6.00 13.96 -0.34
C GLN A 146 7.19 13.75 0.60
N LEU A 147 7.38 14.71 1.52
CA LEU A 147 8.52 14.74 2.43
C LEU A 147 8.14 14.15 3.79
N ASP A 148 9.12 13.54 4.45
CA ASP A 148 9.02 13.05 5.83
C ASP A 148 7.83 12.09 6.07
N VAL A 149 7.52 11.25 5.07
CA VAL A 149 6.47 10.23 5.16
C VAL A 149 6.88 9.17 6.19
N PRO A 150 6.04 8.87 7.20
CA PRO A 150 6.33 7.85 8.20
C PRO A 150 6.51 6.46 7.57
N PHE A 151 7.66 5.82 7.80
CA PHE A 151 7.98 4.48 7.32
C PHE A 151 8.35 3.58 8.49
N GLY A 152 7.63 2.48 8.70
CA GLY A 152 7.86 1.51 9.77
C GLY A 152 6.60 0.72 10.11
N MET A 153 6.72 -0.34 10.92
CA MET A 153 5.60 -1.25 11.20
C MET A 153 4.61 -0.70 12.23
N ARG A 154 5.09 0.05 13.24
CA ARG A 154 4.27 0.47 14.37
C ARG A 154 3.53 1.77 14.07
N GLN A 155 2.54 1.69 13.19
CA GLN A 155 1.68 2.81 12.82
C GLN A 155 0.21 2.46 13.03
N LEU A 156 -0.53 3.42 13.57
CA LEU A 156 -1.98 3.36 13.71
C LEU A 156 -2.58 4.58 12.99
N PHE A 157 -3.62 4.36 12.21
CA PHE A 157 -4.31 5.39 11.45
C PHE A 157 -5.69 5.61 12.06
N ALA A 158 -5.85 6.74 12.75
CA ALA A 158 -7.09 7.08 13.44
C ALA A 158 -7.93 8.03 12.59
N CYS A 159 -9.23 7.80 12.55
CA CYS A 159 -10.19 8.72 11.93
C CYS A 159 -10.51 9.88 12.88
N GLU A 160 -10.38 11.13 12.40
CA GLU A 160 -10.67 12.31 13.22
C GLU A 160 -12.15 12.45 13.56
N GLU A 161 -13.04 12.11 12.60
CA GLU A 161 -14.49 12.20 12.81
C GLU A 161 -15.08 11.02 13.57
N LEU A 162 -14.36 9.90 13.66
CA LEU A 162 -14.78 8.70 14.37
C LEU A 162 -13.64 8.15 15.22
N SER A 163 -13.57 8.60 16.45
CA SER A 163 -12.47 8.29 17.38
C SER A 163 -12.29 6.80 17.66
N GLU A 164 -13.33 5.98 17.48
CA GLU A 164 -13.31 4.54 17.64
C GLU A 164 -12.75 3.80 16.41
N LEU A 165 -12.65 4.47 15.26
CA LEU A 165 -12.06 3.90 14.06
C LEU A 165 -10.55 4.11 14.05
N VAL A 166 -9.84 3.05 14.38
CA VAL A 166 -8.38 3.00 14.29
C VAL A 166 -7.99 1.79 13.44
N VAL A 167 -7.19 2.03 12.41
CA VAL A 167 -6.75 1.02 11.46
C VAL A 167 -5.26 0.73 11.65
N ALA A 168 -4.90 -0.54 11.71
CA ALA A 168 -3.53 -1.05 11.59
C ALA A 168 -3.40 -1.85 10.30
N VAL A 169 -2.18 -2.03 9.81
CA VAL A 169 -1.89 -2.75 8.56
C VAL A 169 -1.01 -3.96 8.86
N GLU A 170 -1.43 -5.12 8.35
CA GLU A 170 -0.66 -6.36 8.28
C GLU A 170 -0.66 -6.84 6.82
N ILE A 171 0.44 -7.43 6.37
CA ILE A 171 0.58 -7.89 4.98
C ILE A 171 0.77 -9.41 4.96
N CYS A 172 -0.26 -10.13 4.50
CA CYS A 172 -0.23 -11.57 4.20
C CYS A 172 0.31 -12.40 5.37
N GLU A 173 1.59 -12.81 5.34
CA GLU A 173 2.24 -13.67 6.34
C GLU A 173 2.26 -13.04 7.75
N ASP A 174 2.23 -11.71 7.84
CA ASP A 174 2.24 -11.01 9.13
C ASP A 174 1.06 -11.42 10.02
N LEU A 175 -0.10 -11.74 9.42
CA LEU A 175 -1.30 -12.18 10.14
C LEU A 175 -1.13 -13.55 10.85
N TRP A 176 -0.24 -14.40 10.32
CA TRP A 176 -0.09 -15.79 10.80
C TRP A 176 0.95 -15.95 11.89
N VAL A 177 1.78 -14.95 12.12
CA VAL A 177 2.90 -15.00 13.07
C VAL A 177 2.59 -14.10 14.26
N PRO A 178 2.24 -14.66 15.43
CA PRO A 178 2.03 -13.87 16.63
C PRO A 178 3.36 -13.28 17.11
N GLU A 179 3.38 -11.98 17.44
CA GLU A 179 4.50 -11.31 18.11
C GLU A 179 4.40 -11.42 19.63
#